data_055b1b362634e4197bab81b0a397570f
#
_entry.id   055b1b362634e4197bab81b0a397570f
#
_cell.length_a   1.000
_cell.length_b   1.000
_cell.length_c   1.000
_cell.angle_alpha   90.00
_cell.angle_beta   90.00
_cell.angle_gamma   90.00
#
_symmetry.space_group_name_H-M   'P 1'
#
loop_
_entity.id
_entity.type
_entity.pdbx_description
1 polymer ?
#
loop_
_entity_poly.entity_id
_entity_poly.type
_entity_poly.pdbx_seq_one_letter_code
_entity_poly.pdbx_strand_id
1 'polypeptide(L)'
;LLDVRLEPASRNGKILKLPVPGNWSNAREYFLLENRQQLDYDTYLPGEGLLIWHVDEDISNNNDESHKRLDLEEADGYDDLDNGWNSGDSGDPYGAGDEFTDEGYPNSTAYNLSDSGWRISDIRVDGNDILLDIRFLSRPTAVADAAEGVVDAGEELQFWGRDSWDDDGSITNFSWDFGDGDFAYIADPLHIFDEYGTYDVSLTVRDDDWLTSSVVVTIRVNALPVPVIVADPLVVWLGESIVFDGS
;
A
#
# COMPACT_ATOMS: atom_id res chain seq x y z
N LEU A 1 15.35 -8.85 5.14
CA LEU A 1 16.14 -9.27 3.98
C LEU A 1 16.63 -10.69 4.17
N LEU A 2 16.34 -11.58 3.24
CA LEU A 2 16.84 -12.96 3.20
C LEU A 2 17.72 -13.11 1.96
N ASP A 3 19.02 -13.39 2.14
CA ASP A 3 19.92 -13.85 1.08
C ASP A 3 19.67 -15.35 0.89
N VAL A 4 19.09 -15.71 -0.26
CA VAL A 4 18.63 -17.08 -0.54
C VAL A 4 19.48 -17.68 -1.66
N ARG A 5 19.90 -18.94 -1.47
CA ARG A 5 20.52 -19.77 -2.51
C ARG A 5 19.55 -20.87 -2.92
N LEU A 6 19.21 -20.90 -4.19
CA LEU A 6 18.39 -21.97 -4.82
C LEU A 6 19.27 -22.84 -5.72
N GLU A 7 19.47 -24.08 -5.32
CA GLU A 7 20.06 -25.10 -6.18
C GLU A 7 19.07 -25.53 -7.26
N PRO A 8 19.52 -26.09 -8.40
CA PRO A 8 18.63 -26.59 -9.44
C PRO A 8 17.55 -27.54 -8.92
N ALA A 9 16.29 -27.28 -9.24
CA ALA A 9 15.15 -28.08 -8.80
C ALA A 9 15.23 -29.54 -9.30
N SER A 10 15.82 -29.77 -10.50
CA SER A 10 16.09 -31.11 -11.03
C SER A 10 16.99 -31.97 -10.14
N ARG A 11 17.81 -31.36 -9.26
CA ARG A 11 18.74 -32.06 -8.39
C ARG A 11 18.23 -32.29 -6.98
N ASN A 12 17.47 -31.38 -6.42
CA ASN A 12 17.06 -31.43 -5.01
C ASN A 12 15.55 -31.36 -4.78
N GLY A 13 14.76 -30.99 -5.80
CA GLY A 13 13.31 -30.85 -5.72
C GLY A 13 12.84 -29.70 -4.81
N LYS A 14 13.71 -28.74 -4.46
CA LYS A 14 13.36 -27.64 -3.58
C LYS A 14 12.74 -26.50 -4.35
N ILE A 15 11.62 -26.03 -3.86
CA ILE A 15 10.87 -24.88 -4.34
C ILE A 15 10.57 -24.00 -3.13
N LEU A 16 10.70 -22.68 -3.28
CA LEU A 16 10.36 -21.74 -2.22
C LEU A 16 8.95 -21.23 -2.45
N LYS A 17 8.13 -21.23 -1.39
CA LYS A 17 6.76 -20.71 -1.40
C LYS A 17 6.72 -19.37 -0.68
N LEU A 18 6.21 -18.33 -1.34
CA LEU A 18 5.97 -16.99 -0.81
C LEU A 18 4.46 -16.74 -0.76
N PRO A 19 3.80 -16.87 0.41
CA PRO A 19 2.37 -16.67 0.54
C PRO A 19 1.97 -15.22 0.28
N VAL A 20 0.88 -14.97 -0.45
CA VAL A 20 0.26 -13.64 -0.51
C VAL A 20 -0.37 -13.33 0.87
N PRO A 21 -0.23 -12.09 1.39
CA PRO A 21 -0.68 -11.73 2.73
C PRO A 21 -2.17 -11.92 2.97
N GLY A 22 -2.51 -12.23 4.24
CA GLY A 22 -3.88 -12.43 4.74
C GLY A 22 -4.03 -13.69 5.57
N ASN A 23 -3.38 -14.79 5.21
CA ASN A 23 -3.37 -16.02 6.01
C ASN A 23 -2.11 -16.86 5.70
N TRP A 24 -0.99 -16.49 6.27
CA TRP A 24 0.32 -17.12 6.06
C TRP A 24 0.34 -18.65 6.18
N SER A 25 -0.42 -19.21 7.12
CA SER A 25 -0.42 -20.66 7.37
C SER A 25 -1.28 -21.45 6.39
N ASN A 26 -2.27 -20.81 5.77
CA ASN A 26 -3.24 -21.44 4.85
C ASN A 26 -3.43 -20.62 3.57
N ALA A 27 -2.41 -19.85 3.16
CA ALA A 27 -2.49 -19.07 1.93
C ALA A 27 -2.76 -19.97 0.74
N ARG A 28 -3.81 -19.65 0.00
CA ARG A 28 -4.23 -20.35 -1.22
C ARG A 28 -3.74 -19.64 -2.46
N GLU A 29 -3.38 -18.36 -2.33
CA GLU A 29 -2.67 -17.55 -3.32
C GLU A 29 -1.23 -17.33 -2.86
N TYR A 30 -0.26 -17.57 -3.73
CA TYR A 30 1.16 -17.52 -3.41
C TYR A 30 2.04 -17.56 -4.66
N PHE A 31 3.29 -17.13 -4.51
CA PHE A 31 4.33 -17.35 -5.50
C PHE A 31 5.16 -18.58 -5.16
N LEU A 32 5.57 -19.34 -6.20
CA LEU A 32 6.56 -20.39 -6.08
C LEU A 32 7.80 -20.02 -6.88
N LEU A 33 8.95 -20.11 -6.24
CA LEU A 33 10.25 -19.83 -6.85
C LEU A 33 11.03 -21.11 -7.02
N GLU A 34 11.46 -21.39 -8.23
CA GLU A 34 12.33 -22.53 -8.52
C GLU A 34 13.48 -22.18 -9.46
N ASN A 35 14.64 -22.75 -9.19
CA ASN A 35 15.78 -22.65 -10.09
C ASN A 35 15.71 -23.77 -11.12
N ARG A 36 15.45 -23.43 -12.39
CA ARG A 36 15.49 -24.37 -13.53
C ARG A 36 16.73 -24.12 -14.36
N GLN A 37 17.50 -25.18 -14.56
CA GLN A 37 18.72 -25.17 -15.35
C GLN A 37 18.64 -26.23 -16.44
N GLN A 38 19.24 -25.99 -17.59
CA GLN A 38 19.31 -26.94 -18.70
C GLN A 38 20.25 -28.12 -18.39
N LEU A 39 19.91 -28.86 -17.32
CA LEU A 39 20.68 -29.96 -16.77
C LEU A 39 19.85 -31.26 -16.72
N ASP A 40 20.51 -32.36 -16.84
CA ASP A 40 19.90 -33.70 -16.70
C ASP A 40 18.64 -33.86 -17.57
N TYR A 41 17.46 -34.01 -16.98
CA TYR A 41 16.20 -34.16 -17.72
C TYR A 41 15.71 -32.83 -18.31
N ASP A 42 16.18 -31.70 -17.79
CA ASP A 42 15.79 -30.34 -18.17
C ASP A 42 16.68 -29.77 -19.30
N THR A 43 17.61 -30.56 -19.88
CA THR A 43 18.57 -30.11 -20.91
C THR A 43 17.92 -29.46 -22.15
N TYR A 44 16.65 -29.76 -22.41
CA TYR A 44 15.93 -29.28 -23.59
C TYR A 44 14.87 -28.20 -23.26
N LEU A 45 14.89 -27.63 -22.04
CA LEU A 45 14.06 -26.48 -21.72
C LEU A 45 14.44 -25.29 -22.62
N PRO A 46 13.46 -24.46 -22.99
CA PRO A 46 13.69 -23.30 -23.86
C PRO A 46 14.59 -22.24 -23.23
N GLY A 47 14.57 -22.11 -21.89
CA GLY A 47 15.39 -21.21 -21.10
C GLY A 47 15.87 -21.85 -19.80
N GLU A 48 16.81 -21.16 -19.11
CA GLU A 48 17.29 -21.53 -17.78
C GLU A 48 17.37 -20.29 -16.89
N GLY A 49 17.00 -20.42 -15.62
CA GLY A 49 16.97 -19.30 -14.66
C GLY A 49 16.04 -19.55 -13.50
N LEU A 50 15.63 -18.49 -12.85
CA LEU A 50 14.60 -18.48 -11.81
C LEU A 50 13.23 -18.44 -12.49
N LEU A 51 12.40 -19.44 -12.24
CA LEU A 51 10.98 -19.41 -12.58
C LEU A 51 10.18 -18.95 -11.37
N ILE A 52 9.26 -18.01 -11.61
CA ILE A 52 8.32 -17.50 -10.63
C ILE A 52 6.91 -17.86 -11.10
N TRP A 53 6.24 -18.70 -10.32
CA TRP A 53 4.89 -19.14 -10.59
C TRP A 53 3.91 -18.42 -9.67
N HIS A 54 2.88 -17.80 -10.21
CA HIS A 54 1.75 -17.30 -9.45
C HIS A 54 0.70 -18.42 -9.35
N VAL A 55 0.27 -18.74 -8.15
CA VAL A 55 -0.66 -19.84 -7.88
C VAL A 55 -1.83 -19.33 -7.08
N ASP A 56 -3.06 -19.60 -7.57
CA ASP A 56 -4.30 -19.43 -6.81
C ASP A 56 -5.06 -20.74 -6.76
N GLU A 57 -5.06 -21.39 -5.59
CA GLU A 57 -5.77 -22.66 -5.37
C GLU A 57 -7.29 -22.52 -5.29
N ASP A 58 -7.83 -21.32 -5.22
CA ASP A 58 -9.28 -21.07 -5.25
C ASP A 58 -9.82 -21.16 -6.68
N ILE A 59 -8.94 -21.05 -7.66
CA ILE A 59 -9.26 -21.23 -9.07
C ILE A 59 -9.15 -22.72 -9.46
N SER A 60 -10.12 -23.21 -10.24
CA SER A 60 -10.20 -24.64 -10.56
C SER A 60 -9.42 -25.04 -11.81
N ASN A 61 -9.10 -24.09 -12.69
CA ASN A 61 -8.44 -24.33 -13.99
C ASN A 61 -7.79 -23.05 -14.54
N ASN A 62 -7.08 -23.15 -15.66
CA ASN A 62 -6.39 -22.04 -16.35
C ASN A 62 -7.15 -21.55 -17.59
N ASN A 63 -8.49 -21.58 -17.60
CA ASN A 63 -9.27 -21.18 -18.79
C ASN A 63 -9.47 -19.67 -18.90
N ASP A 64 -9.23 -18.92 -17.83
CA ASP A 64 -9.29 -17.46 -17.79
C ASP A 64 -7.84 -16.92 -17.74
N GLU A 65 -7.40 -16.30 -18.81
CA GLU A 65 -6.04 -15.76 -18.92
C GLU A 65 -5.79 -14.59 -17.96
N SER A 66 -6.83 -13.92 -17.49
CA SER A 66 -6.69 -12.83 -16.55
C SER A 66 -6.59 -13.27 -15.08
N HIS A 67 -6.90 -14.55 -14.80
CA HIS A 67 -6.86 -15.10 -13.45
C HIS A 67 -6.73 -16.64 -13.52
N LYS A 68 -5.51 -17.09 -13.57
CA LYS A 68 -5.16 -18.50 -13.68
C LYS A 68 -5.01 -19.19 -12.33
N ARG A 69 -5.16 -20.49 -12.33
CA ARG A 69 -4.80 -21.31 -11.17
C ARG A 69 -3.28 -21.41 -10.98
N LEU A 70 -2.55 -21.45 -12.08
CA LEU A 70 -1.10 -21.53 -12.13
C LEU A 70 -0.64 -20.75 -13.35
N ASP A 71 0.12 -19.73 -13.12
CA ASP A 71 0.67 -18.84 -14.12
C ASP A 71 2.18 -18.74 -13.99
N LEU A 72 2.90 -18.66 -15.10
CA LEU A 72 4.31 -18.33 -15.10
C LEU A 72 4.46 -16.82 -15.32
N GLU A 73 5.08 -16.15 -14.38
CA GLU A 73 5.45 -14.75 -14.52
C GLU A 73 6.66 -14.67 -15.46
N GLU A 74 6.43 -14.38 -16.75
CA GLU A 74 7.46 -14.36 -17.79
C GLU A 74 8.33 -13.11 -17.64
N ALA A 75 9.63 -13.28 -17.32
CA ALA A 75 10.53 -12.19 -16.92
C ALA A 75 10.65 -11.07 -17.97
N ASP A 76 10.48 -11.36 -19.25
CA ASP A 76 10.53 -10.37 -20.32
C ASP A 76 9.21 -9.61 -20.52
N GLY A 77 8.12 -10.06 -19.88
CA GLY A 77 6.81 -9.42 -19.89
C GLY A 77 6.07 -9.47 -21.24
N TYR A 78 6.41 -10.41 -22.10
CA TYR A 78 5.71 -10.54 -23.39
C TYR A 78 4.45 -11.40 -23.33
N ASP A 79 4.26 -12.20 -22.26
CA ASP A 79 3.13 -13.12 -22.06
C ASP A 79 2.96 -14.08 -23.27
N ASP A 80 4.05 -14.54 -23.82
CA ASP A 80 4.09 -15.35 -25.03
C ASP A 80 3.46 -16.72 -24.84
N LEU A 81 3.65 -17.31 -23.65
CA LEU A 81 3.02 -18.57 -23.26
C LEU A 81 1.52 -18.42 -23.14
N ASP A 82 1.06 -17.33 -22.53
CA ASP A 82 -0.34 -17.00 -22.32
C ASP A 82 -1.07 -16.75 -23.63
N ASN A 83 -0.42 -16.05 -24.54
CA ASN A 83 -0.95 -15.78 -25.86
C ASN A 83 -0.82 -16.98 -26.82
N GLY A 84 -0.14 -18.05 -26.41
CA GLY A 84 0.12 -19.22 -27.24
C GLY A 84 0.99 -18.92 -28.47
N TRP A 85 1.84 -17.89 -28.38
CA TRP A 85 2.70 -17.47 -29.50
C TRP A 85 3.94 -18.35 -29.62
N ASN A 86 4.42 -18.88 -28.51
CA ASN A 86 5.52 -19.85 -28.46
C ASN A 86 5.24 -20.96 -27.44
N SER A 87 6.24 -21.77 -27.11
CA SER A 87 6.19 -22.82 -26.08
C SER A 87 7.23 -22.57 -24.98
N GLY A 88 7.51 -21.32 -24.74
CA GLY A 88 8.56 -20.82 -23.85
C GLY A 88 9.84 -20.50 -24.62
N ASP A 89 10.59 -19.53 -24.13
CA ASP A 89 11.88 -19.13 -24.68
C ASP A 89 12.90 -18.75 -23.59
N SER A 90 14.04 -18.18 -23.99
CA SER A 90 15.10 -17.84 -23.05
C SER A 90 14.86 -16.54 -22.27
N GLY A 91 13.79 -15.80 -22.59
CA GLY A 91 13.37 -14.58 -21.92
C GLY A 91 12.43 -14.81 -20.75
N ASP A 92 11.75 -15.98 -20.70
CA ASP A 92 10.77 -16.28 -19.66
C ASP A 92 11.38 -16.44 -18.24
N PRO A 93 12.56 -17.09 -18.07
CA PRO A 93 13.17 -17.19 -16.75
C PRO A 93 13.88 -15.88 -16.34
N TYR A 94 13.75 -15.50 -15.07
CA TYR A 94 14.51 -14.39 -14.49
C TYR A 94 15.99 -14.74 -14.41
N GLY A 95 16.83 -13.87 -14.93
CA GLY A 95 18.29 -13.97 -14.98
C GLY A 95 18.99 -12.99 -14.05
N ALA A 96 20.32 -12.90 -14.19
CA ALA A 96 21.11 -12.00 -13.38
C ALA A 96 20.78 -10.53 -13.66
N GLY A 97 20.36 -9.82 -12.62
CA GLY A 97 20.00 -8.41 -12.64
C GLY A 97 18.52 -8.13 -12.85
N ASP A 98 17.70 -9.16 -13.07
CA ASP A 98 16.24 -9.01 -13.10
C ASP A 98 15.69 -8.86 -11.69
N GLU A 99 14.49 -8.27 -11.61
CA GLU A 99 13.75 -8.05 -10.37
C GLU A 99 12.27 -8.40 -10.57
N PHE A 100 11.64 -8.88 -9.50
CA PHE A 100 10.21 -9.11 -9.44
C PHE A 100 9.65 -8.35 -8.25
N THR A 101 8.92 -7.27 -8.52
CA THR A 101 8.43 -6.30 -7.54
C THR A 101 7.01 -5.86 -7.89
N ASP A 102 6.35 -5.11 -7.00
CA ASP A 102 5.03 -4.54 -7.23
C ASP A 102 5.01 -3.41 -8.29
N GLU A 103 6.17 -2.83 -8.61
CA GLU A 103 6.31 -1.74 -9.59
C GLU A 103 6.72 -2.22 -10.99
N GLY A 104 7.08 -3.51 -11.13
CA GLY A 104 7.55 -4.11 -12.38
C GLY A 104 6.42 -4.56 -13.32
N TYR A 105 6.81 -5.16 -14.45
CA TYR A 105 5.95 -6.01 -15.26
C TYR A 105 6.80 -7.13 -15.86
N PRO A 106 6.47 -8.40 -15.55
CA PRO A 106 5.41 -8.80 -14.62
C PRO A 106 5.65 -8.29 -13.19
N ASN A 107 4.62 -8.31 -12.37
CA ASN A 107 4.71 -7.73 -11.03
C ASN A 107 4.25 -8.69 -9.93
N SER A 108 4.65 -8.40 -8.69
CA SER A 108 4.36 -9.24 -7.53
C SER A 108 3.00 -8.95 -6.86
N THR A 109 2.05 -8.32 -7.58
CA THR A 109 0.71 -8.08 -7.03
C THR A 109 -0.12 -9.36 -6.99
N ALA A 110 -1.06 -9.42 -6.07
CA ALA A 110 -2.06 -10.47 -6.04
C ALA A 110 -3.10 -10.30 -7.17
N TYR A 111 -3.85 -11.34 -7.53
CA TYR A 111 -4.89 -11.26 -8.56
C TYR A 111 -6.00 -10.24 -8.23
N ASN A 112 -6.23 -9.91 -6.97
CA ASN A 112 -7.14 -8.84 -6.57
C ASN A 112 -6.51 -7.43 -6.70
N LEU A 113 -5.32 -7.33 -7.30
CA LEU A 113 -4.52 -6.12 -7.47
C LEU A 113 -4.04 -5.49 -6.16
N SER A 114 -4.07 -6.21 -5.04
CA SER A 114 -3.41 -5.78 -3.82
C SER A 114 -1.90 -6.06 -3.91
N ASP A 115 -1.13 -5.20 -3.27
CA ASP A 115 0.29 -5.41 -3.09
C ASP A 115 0.52 -6.70 -2.28
N SER A 116 1.33 -7.62 -2.80
CA SER A 116 1.71 -8.83 -2.07
C SER A 116 2.76 -8.58 -1.01
N GLY A 117 3.43 -7.44 -1.06
CA GLY A 117 4.57 -7.10 -0.21
C GLY A 117 5.87 -7.82 -0.58
N TRP A 118 5.86 -8.77 -1.50
CA TRP A 118 7.07 -9.49 -1.87
C TRP A 118 7.89 -8.72 -2.90
N ARG A 119 9.19 -8.61 -2.62
CA ARG A 119 10.20 -8.13 -3.56
C ARG A 119 11.31 -9.16 -3.67
N ILE A 120 11.62 -9.54 -4.91
CA ILE A 120 12.72 -10.41 -5.29
C ILE A 120 13.68 -9.56 -6.10
N SER A 121 14.91 -9.44 -5.64
CA SER A 121 15.91 -8.56 -6.25
C SER A 121 17.31 -9.17 -6.15
N ASP A 122 18.30 -8.49 -6.74
CA ASP A 122 19.71 -8.91 -6.74
C ASP A 122 19.89 -10.37 -7.16
N ILE A 123 19.13 -10.77 -8.21
CA ILE A 123 19.24 -12.11 -8.78
C ILE A 123 20.64 -12.26 -9.39
N ARG A 124 21.36 -13.27 -8.95
CA ARG A 124 22.75 -13.58 -9.36
C ARG A 124 22.89 -15.05 -9.68
N VAL A 125 23.73 -15.37 -10.62
CA VAL A 125 24.03 -16.76 -11.01
C VAL A 125 25.43 -17.14 -10.49
N ASP A 126 25.52 -18.23 -9.71
CA ASP A 126 26.77 -18.79 -9.19
C ASP A 126 26.88 -20.28 -9.62
N GLY A 127 27.50 -20.51 -10.79
CA GLY A 127 27.50 -21.81 -11.45
C GLY A 127 26.12 -22.18 -11.94
N ASN A 128 25.49 -23.18 -11.32
CA ASN A 128 24.10 -23.58 -11.63
C ASN A 128 23.14 -23.13 -10.52
N ASP A 129 23.63 -22.48 -9.48
CA ASP A 129 22.81 -22.00 -8.39
C ASP A 129 22.37 -20.56 -8.66
N ILE A 130 21.18 -20.19 -8.19
CA ILE A 130 20.68 -18.82 -8.18
C ILE A 130 20.72 -18.29 -6.76
N LEU A 131 21.36 -17.12 -6.61
CA LEU A 131 21.34 -16.32 -5.39
C LEU A 131 20.42 -15.14 -5.61
N LEU A 132 19.59 -14.83 -4.63
CA LEU A 132 18.65 -13.72 -4.72
C LEU A 132 18.35 -13.16 -3.34
N ASP A 133 18.00 -11.89 -3.30
CA ASP A 133 17.48 -11.23 -2.12
C ASP A 133 15.95 -11.27 -2.14
N ILE A 134 15.35 -11.73 -1.03
CA ILE A 134 13.90 -11.71 -0.83
C ILE A 134 13.59 -10.78 0.33
N ARG A 135 12.70 -9.82 0.08
CA ARG A 135 12.12 -8.95 1.10
C ARG A 135 10.61 -9.11 1.12
N PHE A 136 10.05 -9.01 2.31
CA PHE A 136 8.65 -8.72 2.49
C PHE A 136 8.55 -7.29 3.00
N LEU A 137 7.77 -6.47 2.30
CA LEU A 137 7.51 -5.08 2.66
C LEU A 137 6.03 -4.93 2.98
N SER A 138 5.72 -4.47 4.19
CA SER A 138 4.36 -4.13 4.55
C SER A 138 4.12 -2.62 4.38
N ARG A 139 2.90 -2.26 4.03
CA ARG A 139 2.50 -0.85 4.06
C ARG A 139 2.29 -0.44 5.51
N PRO A 140 2.62 0.79 5.86
CA PRO A 140 2.35 1.30 7.19
C PRO A 140 0.84 1.38 7.45
N THR A 141 0.45 1.35 8.70
CA THR A 141 -0.93 1.59 9.14
C THR A 141 -1.05 3.04 9.61
N ALA A 142 -1.79 3.86 8.87
CA ALA A 142 -2.12 5.21 9.28
C ALA A 142 -3.20 5.17 10.37
N VAL A 143 -2.92 5.84 11.50
CA VAL A 143 -3.87 6.03 12.60
C VAL A 143 -3.97 7.52 12.87
N ALA A 144 -5.18 8.08 12.73
CA ALA A 144 -5.45 9.49 13.01
C ALA A 144 -6.56 9.63 14.05
N ASP A 145 -6.38 10.54 14.98
CA ASP A 145 -7.37 10.92 15.97
C ASP A 145 -7.36 12.45 16.13
N ALA A 146 -8.44 13.00 16.70
CA ALA A 146 -8.57 14.40 17.06
C ALA A 146 -9.15 14.50 18.47
N ALA A 147 -8.79 15.59 19.18
CA ALA A 147 -9.26 15.83 20.56
C ALA A 147 -10.80 15.84 20.65
N GLU A 148 -11.43 16.35 19.61
CA GLU A 148 -12.89 16.43 19.49
C GLU A 148 -13.30 16.28 18.03
N GLY A 149 -14.45 15.65 17.77
CA GLY A 149 -15.04 15.58 16.43
C GLY A 149 -15.84 16.82 16.04
N VAL A 150 -16.06 17.75 17.01
CA VAL A 150 -16.80 19.00 16.83
C VAL A 150 -16.07 20.11 17.57
N VAL A 151 -15.80 21.23 16.90
CA VAL A 151 -15.11 22.41 17.43
C VAL A 151 -15.79 23.66 16.93
N ASP A 152 -15.65 24.79 17.61
CA ASP A 152 -16.13 26.08 17.12
C ASP A 152 -15.09 26.74 16.19
N ALA A 153 -15.55 27.53 15.22
CA ALA A 153 -14.67 28.24 14.30
C ALA A 153 -13.71 29.17 15.08
N GLY A 154 -12.43 29.12 14.72
CA GLY A 154 -11.37 29.90 15.39
C GLY A 154 -10.79 29.24 16.64
N GLU A 155 -11.27 28.10 17.07
CA GLU A 155 -10.68 27.32 18.17
C GLU A 155 -9.60 26.37 17.69
N GLU A 156 -8.57 26.18 18.55
CA GLU A 156 -7.43 25.29 18.25
C GLU A 156 -7.81 23.84 18.54
N LEU A 157 -7.62 22.96 17.55
CA LEU A 157 -7.88 21.53 17.66
C LEU A 157 -6.58 20.74 17.55
N GLN A 158 -6.36 19.81 18.49
CA GLN A 158 -5.22 18.91 18.49
C GLN A 158 -5.55 17.65 17.68
N PHE A 159 -4.63 17.28 16.77
CA PHE A 159 -4.64 16.02 16.06
C PHE A 159 -3.48 15.12 16.52
N TRP A 160 -3.65 13.80 16.40
CA TRP A 160 -2.65 12.81 16.74
C TRP A 160 -2.52 11.78 15.62
N GLY A 161 -1.29 11.64 15.12
CA GLY A 161 -0.91 10.63 14.14
C GLY A 161 0.19 9.68 14.65
N ARG A 162 0.73 9.94 15.84
CA ARG A 162 1.86 9.21 16.44
C ARG A 162 1.63 7.72 16.65
N ASP A 163 0.36 7.28 16.72
CA ASP A 163 -0.01 5.89 16.90
C ASP A 163 -0.03 5.11 15.59
N SER A 164 0.33 5.76 14.48
CA SER A 164 0.62 5.08 13.21
C SER A 164 1.86 4.20 13.37
N TRP A 165 1.83 3.04 12.74
CA TRP A 165 2.87 2.03 12.90
C TRP A 165 3.14 1.30 11.61
N ASP A 166 4.28 0.59 11.56
CA ASP A 166 4.70 -0.26 10.47
C ASP A 166 5.24 -1.57 11.02
N ASP A 167 4.86 -2.70 10.39
CA ASP A 167 5.18 -4.05 10.89
C ASP A 167 6.63 -4.45 10.65
N ASP A 168 7.26 -3.97 9.60
CA ASP A 168 8.62 -4.37 9.20
C ASP A 168 9.63 -3.21 9.22
N GLY A 169 9.19 -2.00 9.57
CA GLY A 169 10.02 -0.80 9.58
C GLY A 169 9.59 0.28 10.56
N SER A 170 9.62 1.52 10.11
CA SER A 170 9.28 2.69 10.91
C SER A 170 8.67 3.80 10.07
N ILE A 171 7.76 4.58 10.66
CA ILE A 171 7.19 5.76 10.01
C ILE A 171 8.26 6.85 9.92
N THR A 172 8.53 7.32 8.71
CA THR A 172 9.53 8.36 8.42
C THR A 172 8.91 9.71 8.11
N ASN A 173 7.63 9.76 7.72
CA ASN A 173 6.95 10.99 7.35
C ASN A 173 5.47 10.95 7.73
N PHE A 174 4.96 12.12 8.14
CA PHE A 174 3.55 12.41 8.36
C PHE A 174 3.16 13.58 7.46
N SER A 175 2.01 13.50 6.81
CA SER A 175 1.45 14.56 5.97
C SER A 175 -0.04 14.67 6.22
N TRP A 176 -0.44 15.79 6.85
CA TRP A 176 -1.81 16.13 7.10
C TRP A 176 -2.32 17.11 6.05
N ASP A 177 -3.51 16.85 5.52
CA ASP A 177 -4.33 17.78 4.74
C ASP A 177 -5.61 18.03 5.53
N PHE A 178 -5.83 19.26 5.97
CA PHE A 178 -6.98 19.61 6.82
C PHE A 178 -8.27 19.85 6.03
N GLY A 179 -8.19 19.83 4.68
CA GLY A 179 -9.35 20.00 3.80
C GLY A 179 -9.82 21.46 3.67
N ASP A 180 -9.12 22.40 4.24
CA ASP A 180 -9.35 23.86 4.13
C ASP A 180 -8.25 24.56 3.29
N GLY A 181 -7.26 23.80 2.83
CA GLY A 181 -6.10 24.26 2.06
C GLY A 181 -4.81 24.35 2.86
N ASP A 182 -4.86 24.07 4.17
CA ASP A 182 -3.70 24.04 5.04
C ASP A 182 -3.18 22.60 5.23
N PHE A 183 -1.86 22.49 5.51
CA PHE A 183 -1.12 21.24 5.63
C PHE A 183 -0.19 21.27 6.85
N ALA A 184 0.09 20.08 7.41
CA ALA A 184 1.13 19.91 8.41
C ALA A 184 1.98 18.65 8.15
N TYR A 185 3.25 18.67 8.59
CA TYR A 185 4.21 17.57 8.34
C TYR A 185 4.86 17.06 9.64
N ILE A 186 4.10 17.04 10.71
CA ILE A 186 4.50 16.49 12.01
C ILE A 186 3.47 15.47 12.48
N ALA A 187 3.85 14.59 13.40
CA ALA A 187 2.98 13.53 13.87
C ALA A 187 1.69 14.04 14.52
N ASP A 188 1.80 15.10 15.35
CA ASP A 188 0.69 15.60 16.16
C ASP A 188 0.56 17.11 16.03
N PRO A 189 -0.07 17.61 14.95
CA PRO A 189 -0.27 19.03 14.74
C PRO A 189 -1.43 19.59 15.55
N LEU A 190 -1.35 20.90 15.80
CA LEU A 190 -2.49 21.75 16.14
C LEU A 190 -2.98 22.43 14.88
N HIS A 191 -4.31 22.60 14.74
CA HIS A 191 -4.91 23.30 13.62
C HIS A 191 -6.11 24.14 14.06
N ILE A 192 -6.39 25.24 13.34
CA ILE A 192 -7.52 26.13 13.55
C ILE A 192 -8.30 26.23 12.25
N PHE A 193 -9.59 25.89 12.29
CA PHE A 193 -10.51 26.12 11.18
C PHE A 193 -11.17 27.49 11.33
N ASP A 194 -10.90 28.39 10.40
CA ASP A 194 -11.44 29.76 10.47
C ASP A 194 -12.92 29.85 10.09
N GLU A 195 -13.40 28.91 9.25
CA GLU A 195 -14.77 28.92 8.75
C GLU A 195 -15.55 27.69 9.26
N TYR A 196 -16.86 27.87 9.47
CA TYR A 196 -17.73 26.76 9.81
C TYR A 196 -17.93 25.82 8.62
N GLY A 197 -18.04 24.53 8.89
CA GLY A 197 -18.19 23.53 7.84
C GLY A 197 -18.00 22.11 8.35
N THR A 198 -17.86 21.21 7.40
CA THR A 198 -17.42 19.83 7.65
C THR A 198 -16.17 19.60 6.82
N TYR A 199 -15.11 19.18 7.49
CA TYR A 199 -13.80 18.99 6.90
C TYR A 199 -13.40 17.52 7.00
N ASP A 200 -13.02 16.94 5.89
CA ASP A 200 -12.41 15.62 5.83
C ASP A 200 -10.90 15.79 5.93
N VAL A 201 -10.38 15.61 7.13
CA VAL A 201 -8.96 15.72 7.44
C VAL A 201 -8.27 14.42 7.15
N SER A 202 -7.30 14.43 6.25
CA SER A 202 -6.55 13.21 5.89
C SER A 202 -5.14 13.23 6.47
N LEU A 203 -4.74 12.10 7.06
CA LEU A 203 -3.36 11.80 7.40
C LEU A 203 -2.81 10.78 6.40
N THR A 204 -1.72 11.11 5.76
CA THR A 204 -0.89 10.17 5.00
C THR A 204 0.42 9.97 5.75
N VAL A 205 0.76 8.72 6.03
CA VAL A 205 2.06 8.33 6.59
C VAL A 205 2.89 7.59 5.55
N ARG A 206 4.21 7.70 5.68
CA ARG A 206 5.18 6.99 4.85
C ARG A 206 6.22 6.33 5.74
N ASP A 207 6.55 5.08 5.42
CA ASP A 207 7.60 4.29 6.09
C ASP A 207 9.01 4.52 5.54
N ASP A 208 9.96 3.75 6.01
CA ASP A 208 11.37 3.79 5.57
C ASP A 208 11.61 3.04 4.25
N ASP A 209 10.68 2.21 3.81
CA ASP A 209 10.67 1.58 2.48
C ASP A 209 9.88 2.38 1.43
N TRP A 210 9.45 3.63 1.76
CA TRP A 210 8.73 4.58 0.90
C TRP A 210 7.26 4.23 0.62
N LEU A 211 6.72 3.18 1.22
CA LEU A 211 5.32 2.84 1.11
C LEU A 211 4.45 3.82 1.91
N THR A 212 3.22 3.99 1.49
CA THR A 212 2.31 4.96 2.11
C THR A 212 0.97 4.35 2.46
N SER A 213 0.34 4.91 3.48
CA SER A 213 -1.05 4.64 3.86
C SER A 213 -1.72 5.93 4.27
N SER A 214 -3.05 6.00 4.11
CA SER A 214 -3.82 7.20 4.47
C SER A 214 -5.09 6.82 5.24
N VAL A 215 -5.50 7.72 6.13
CA VAL A 215 -6.74 7.62 6.89
C VAL A 215 -7.42 9.00 6.94
N VAL A 216 -8.74 9.02 7.04
CA VAL A 216 -9.53 10.27 7.09
C VAL A 216 -10.30 10.34 8.40
N VAL A 217 -10.29 11.52 9.02
CA VAL A 217 -11.10 11.89 10.19
C VAL A 217 -12.00 13.08 9.80
N THR A 218 -13.30 12.94 10.00
CA THR A 218 -14.23 14.03 9.69
C THR A 218 -14.43 14.94 10.89
N ILE A 219 -14.17 16.24 10.72
CA ILE A 219 -14.33 17.30 11.75
C ILE A 219 -15.50 18.19 11.36
N ARG A 220 -16.39 18.44 12.31
CA ARG A 220 -17.46 19.42 12.20
C ARG A 220 -17.09 20.70 12.91
N VAL A 221 -17.05 21.81 12.17
CA VAL A 221 -16.77 23.14 12.72
C VAL A 221 -18.10 23.94 12.80
N ASN A 222 -18.48 24.36 14.00
CA ASN A 222 -19.67 25.14 14.23
C ASN A 222 -19.44 26.62 13.89
N ALA A 223 -20.48 27.30 13.42
CA ALA A 223 -20.45 28.73 13.30
C ALA A 223 -20.48 29.39 14.68
N LEU A 224 -19.70 30.44 14.85
CA LEU A 224 -19.81 31.28 16.05
C LEU A 224 -21.19 31.96 16.10
N PRO A 225 -21.83 32.06 17.28
CA PRO A 225 -23.09 32.74 17.40
C PRO A 225 -22.95 34.23 17.07
N VAL A 226 -23.81 34.72 16.18
CA VAL A 226 -23.85 36.15 15.84
C VAL A 226 -24.82 36.82 16.79
N PRO A 227 -24.33 37.69 17.68
CA PRO A 227 -25.22 38.43 18.60
C PRO A 227 -26.12 39.37 17.81
N VAL A 228 -27.43 39.27 18.04
CA VAL A 228 -28.40 40.22 17.50
C VAL A 228 -28.87 41.13 18.63
N ILE A 229 -28.61 42.41 18.49
CA ILE A 229 -29.13 43.40 19.42
C ILE A 229 -30.43 43.93 18.85
N VAL A 230 -31.53 43.66 19.54
CA VAL A 230 -32.83 44.26 19.23
C VAL A 230 -33.11 45.38 20.21
N ALA A 231 -33.26 46.60 19.71
CA ALA A 231 -33.67 47.72 20.50
C ALA A 231 -35.19 47.99 20.30
N ASP A 232 -35.92 47.98 21.39
CA ASP A 232 -37.36 48.33 21.39
C ASP A 232 -37.66 49.31 22.57
N PRO A 233 -38.12 50.55 22.33
CA PRO A 233 -38.39 51.09 21.00
C PRO A 233 -37.13 51.60 20.27
N LEU A 234 -37.16 51.57 18.93
CA LEU A 234 -36.09 52.15 18.08
C LEU A 234 -35.96 53.67 18.20
N VAL A 235 -36.96 54.30 18.72
CA VAL A 235 -37.00 55.76 18.97
C VAL A 235 -37.48 56.00 20.36
N VAL A 236 -36.70 56.75 21.19
CA VAL A 236 -37.02 57.13 22.57
C VAL A 236 -37.09 58.62 22.66
N TRP A 237 -37.98 59.14 23.52
CA TRP A 237 -38.04 60.53 23.89
C TRP A 237 -36.97 60.87 24.94
N LEU A 238 -36.60 62.12 25.04
CA LEU A 238 -35.64 62.60 26.03
C LEU A 238 -36.06 62.24 27.46
N GLY A 239 -35.26 61.40 28.13
CA GLY A 239 -35.53 60.88 29.47
C GLY A 239 -36.05 59.45 29.56
N GLU A 240 -36.33 58.79 28.41
CA GLU A 240 -36.64 57.36 28.37
C GLU A 240 -35.37 56.47 28.25
N SER A 241 -35.47 55.24 28.68
CA SER A 241 -34.37 54.27 28.61
C SER A 241 -34.63 53.22 27.54
N ILE A 242 -33.60 52.84 26.81
CA ILE A 242 -33.62 51.72 25.86
C ILE A 242 -33.12 50.45 26.62
N VAL A 243 -33.92 49.39 26.52
CA VAL A 243 -33.51 48.07 27.03
C VAL A 243 -32.97 47.32 25.83
N PHE A 244 -31.76 46.78 25.98
CA PHE A 244 -31.15 45.88 25.02
C PHE A 244 -31.33 44.48 25.55
N ASP A 245 -31.93 43.60 24.77
CA ASP A 245 -32.01 42.17 25.04
C ASP A 245 -31.04 41.45 24.09
N GLY A 246 -30.06 40.74 24.65
CA GLY A 246 -29.08 39.95 23.93
C GLY A 246 -29.43 38.45 24.13
N SER A 247 -30.16 37.88 23.20
CA SER A 247 -30.48 36.46 23.17
C SER A 247 -29.56 35.70 22.23
#